data_321c5f2eed3c08f6fefa5909a068ec9b
#
_entry.id   321c5f2eed3c08f6fefa5909a068ec9b
#
_cell.length_a   1.000
_cell.length_b   1.000
_cell.length_c   1.000
_cell.angle_alpha   90.00
_cell.angle_beta   90.00
_cell.angle_gamma   90.00
#
_symmetry.space_group_name_H-M   'P 1'
#
loop_
_entity.id
_entity.type
_entity.pdbx_description
1 polymer ?
#
loop_
_entity_poly.entity_id
_entity_poly.type
_entity_poly.pdbx_seq_one_letter_code
_entity_poly.pdbx_strand_id
1 'polypeptide(L)'
;MADLSDFTSLHVGGPARDFVEVATEAEIIAALEAAGDSPILIIGGGTNMLISDAGFAGTVIRISNNQVKEEIDACSGATLTIGAGENWDDFVASTIERGFAGMETLSGIPGTVGAAPIQNIGAYGHEVGEFITRVRTYDRQKKELKTFTNSECDFSYRNSIFKTEPGRYVVLDVAFQIRQGEMSEPITYAELATKLGIEIGERAPVKKVRETVLELRGAKGMLLSPTDKDSWSAGSFFTNPIVSKDVANQLPAEAPRWPTSDGQVKTSAAWLIQ
;
A
#
# COMPACT_ATOMS: atom_id res chain seq x y z
N MET A 1 20.04 -17.24 -12.49
CA MET A 1 20.17 -16.05 -11.62
C MET A 1 19.01 -15.16 -12.01
N ALA A 2 18.15 -14.75 -11.08
CA ALA A 2 17.02 -13.89 -11.37
C ALA A 2 17.51 -12.46 -11.59
N ASP A 3 17.01 -11.81 -12.63
CA ASP A 3 17.24 -10.38 -12.86
C ASP A 3 16.13 -9.59 -12.16
N LEU A 4 16.49 -8.68 -11.26
CA LEU A 4 15.52 -7.95 -10.44
C LEU A 4 14.75 -6.88 -11.22
N SER A 5 15.20 -6.52 -12.41
CA SER A 5 14.43 -5.67 -13.32
C SER A 5 13.09 -6.28 -13.73
N ASP A 6 13.01 -7.61 -13.78
CA ASP A 6 11.76 -8.35 -14.08
C ASP A 6 10.74 -8.28 -12.94
N PHE A 7 11.18 -7.88 -11.74
CA PHE A 7 10.38 -7.88 -10.51
C PHE A 7 10.14 -6.49 -9.94
N THR A 8 10.50 -5.43 -10.66
CA THR A 8 10.23 -4.04 -10.26
C THR A 8 9.35 -3.32 -11.27
N SER A 9 8.48 -2.44 -10.80
CA SER A 9 7.62 -1.63 -11.69
C SER A 9 8.38 -0.60 -12.52
N LEU A 10 9.60 -0.24 -12.11
CA LEU A 10 10.51 0.63 -12.88
C LEU A 10 11.26 -0.13 -13.97
N HIS A 11 11.20 -1.47 -13.96
CA HIS A 11 11.98 -2.34 -14.86
C HIS A 11 13.48 -2.03 -14.84
N VAL A 12 14.01 -1.69 -13.65
CA VAL A 12 15.43 -1.50 -13.39
C VAL A 12 15.86 -2.38 -12.21
N GLY A 13 17.13 -2.78 -12.22
CA GLY A 13 17.74 -3.64 -11.20
C GLY A 13 18.63 -4.68 -11.86
N GLY A 14 19.67 -5.14 -11.17
CA GLY A 14 20.57 -6.18 -11.62
C GLY A 14 20.26 -7.53 -10.98
N PRO A 15 21.21 -8.50 -11.07
CA PRO A 15 21.00 -9.87 -10.63
C PRO A 15 20.85 -9.99 -9.11
N ALA A 16 19.98 -10.90 -8.67
CA ALA A 16 19.98 -11.40 -7.30
C ALA A 16 21.04 -12.49 -7.15
N ARG A 17 21.84 -12.46 -6.03
CA ARG A 17 22.73 -13.58 -5.72
C ARG A 17 21.93 -14.87 -5.51
N ASP A 18 20.91 -14.81 -4.64
CA ASP A 18 19.99 -15.88 -4.36
C ASP A 18 18.56 -15.33 -4.52
N PHE A 19 17.68 -16.11 -5.16
CA PHE A 19 16.28 -15.72 -5.35
C PHE A 19 15.39 -16.91 -5.04
N VAL A 20 14.39 -16.69 -4.18
CA VAL A 20 13.38 -17.68 -3.84
C VAL A 20 12.00 -17.05 -3.86
N GLU A 21 11.04 -17.75 -4.49
CA GLU A 21 9.61 -17.41 -4.41
C GLU A 21 8.93 -18.36 -3.44
N VAL A 22 8.10 -17.81 -2.54
CA VAL A 22 7.48 -18.54 -1.43
C VAL A 22 5.98 -18.24 -1.39
N ALA A 23 5.16 -19.29 -1.31
CA ALA A 23 3.71 -19.20 -1.40
C ALA A 23 2.99 -19.60 -0.10
N THR A 24 3.71 -20.08 0.91
CA THR A 24 3.14 -20.49 2.19
C THR A 24 3.91 -19.88 3.35
N GLU A 25 3.24 -19.74 4.50
CA GLU A 25 3.90 -19.26 5.73
C GLU A 25 5.12 -20.08 6.11
N ALA A 26 5.01 -21.42 6.00
CA ALA A 26 6.12 -22.31 6.33
C ALA A 26 7.33 -22.08 5.40
N GLU A 27 7.10 -21.89 4.10
CA GLU A 27 8.15 -21.55 3.14
C GLU A 27 8.76 -20.17 3.40
N ILE A 28 7.95 -19.17 3.76
CA ILE A 28 8.43 -17.82 4.12
C ILE A 28 9.40 -17.94 5.30
N ILE A 29 8.98 -18.61 6.38
CA ILE A 29 9.79 -18.78 7.58
C ILE A 29 11.07 -19.57 7.25
N ALA A 30 10.95 -20.69 6.52
CA ALA A 30 12.10 -21.51 6.14
C ALA A 30 13.11 -20.72 5.28
N ALA A 31 12.65 -19.89 4.33
CA ALA A 31 13.52 -19.05 3.51
C ALA A 31 14.23 -17.97 4.34
N LEU A 32 13.53 -17.35 5.29
CA LEU A 32 14.11 -16.38 6.22
C LEU A 32 15.20 -17.00 7.12
N GLU A 33 14.95 -18.20 7.62
CA GLU A 33 15.91 -18.94 8.45
C GLU A 33 17.12 -19.44 7.65
N ALA A 34 16.87 -19.93 6.45
CA ALA A 34 17.93 -20.42 5.54
C ALA A 34 18.88 -19.29 5.09
N ALA A 35 18.41 -18.06 4.97
CA ALA A 35 19.23 -16.91 4.62
C ALA A 35 20.26 -16.56 5.71
N GLY A 36 20.02 -16.93 6.96
CA GLY A 36 20.93 -16.72 8.09
C GLY A 36 21.34 -15.24 8.25
N ASP A 37 22.66 -14.98 8.28
CA ASP A 37 23.22 -13.62 8.40
C ASP A 37 23.36 -12.89 7.05
N SER A 38 22.95 -13.51 5.94
CA SER A 38 22.97 -12.86 4.63
C SER A 38 22.01 -11.68 4.60
N PRO A 39 22.32 -10.60 3.87
CA PRO A 39 21.35 -9.54 3.60
C PRO A 39 20.10 -10.14 2.95
N ILE A 40 18.93 -9.72 3.42
CA ILE A 40 17.62 -10.17 2.89
C ILE A 40 16.90 -8.98 2.30
N LEU A 41 16.34 -9.17 1.10
CA LEU A 41 15.40 -8.25 0.46
C LEU A 41 14.05 -8.98 0.29
N ILE A 42 13.00 -8.45 0.90
CA ILE A 42 11.65 -8.95 0.70
C ILE A 42 11.01 -8.18 -0.44
N ILE A 43 10.49 -8.89 -1.43
CA ILE A 43 9.77 -8.31 -2.57
C ILE A 43 8.32 -8.82 -2.57
N GLY A 44 7.37 -7.88 -2.65
CA GLY A 44 5.99 -8.14 -3.07
C GLY A 44 5.85 -7.85 -4.57
N GLY A 45 5.07 -6.82 -4.92
CA GLY A 45 4.93 -6.37 -6.31
C GLY A 45 6.10 -5.54 -6.87
N GLY A 46 7.15 -5.25 -6.08
CA GLY A 46 8.29 -4.45 -6.53
C GLY A 46 7.97 -3.00 -6.94
N THR A 47 6.85 -2.47 -6.47
CA THR A 47 6.24 -1.22 -6.98
C THR A 47 6.67 0.04 -6.24
N ASN A 48 7.52 -0.09 -5.24
CA ASN A 48 8.05 1.04 -4.46
C ASN A 48 9.53 0.81 -4.16
N MET A 49 10.28 0.38 -5.17
CA MET A 49 11.68 -0.01 -5.04
C MET A 49 12.49 0.52 -6.21
N LEU A 50 13.71 0.94 -5.91
CA LEU A 50 14.75 1.23 -6.90
C LEU A 50 15.96 0.36 -6.57
N ILE A 51 16.25 -0.60 -7.43
CA ILE A 51 17.35 -1.55 -7.25
C ILE A 51 18.49 -1.18 -8.21
N SER A 52 19.71 -1.20 -7.71
CA SER A 52 20.92 -0.91 -8.49
C SER A 52 21.14 -1.96 -9.59
N ASP A 53 21.74 -1.55 -10.70
CA ASP A 53 22.19 -2.43 -11.79
C ASP A 53 23.23 -3.46 -11.33
N ALA A 54 23.93 -3.19 -10.23
CA ALA A 54 24.79 -4.17 -9.56
C ALA A 54 24.01 -5.32 -8.91
N GLY A 55 22.70 -5.19 -8.81
CA GLY A 55 21.82 -6.18 -8.20
C GLY A 55 21.84 -6.19 -6.68
N PHE A 56 21.52 -7.33 -6.08
CA PHE A 56 21.47 -7.52 -4.64
C PHE A 56 22.35 -8.69 -4.21
N ALA A 57 23.38 -8.40 -3.43
CA ALA A 57 24.37 -9.38 -2.97
C ALA A 57 23.88 -10.17 -1.73
N GLY A 58 22.66 -10.62 -1.73
CA GLY A 58 21.99 -11.35 -0.65
C GLY A 58 20.90 -12.26 -1.15
N THR A 59 19.99 -12.64 -0.27
CA THR A 59 18.82 -13.47 -0.59
C THR A 59 17.61 -12.56 -0.83
N VAL A 60 17.04 -12.64 -2.02
CA VAL A 60 15.77 -12.01 -2.38
C VAL A 60 14.65 -13.02 -2.18
N ILE A 61 13.68 -12.67 -1.35
CA ILE A 61 12.52 -13.51 -1.06
C ILE A 61 11.28 -12.81 -1.63
N ARG A 62 10.70 -13.41 -2.68
CA ARG A 62 9.43 -12.96 -3.25
C ARG A 62 8.28 -13.67 -2.56
N ILE A 63 7.42 -12.89 -1.91
CA ILE A 63 6.25 -13.42 -1.22
C ILE A 63 5.07 -13.45 -2.19
N SER A 64 4.50 -14.64 -2.41
CA SER A 64 3.37 -14.89 -3.33
C SER A 64 2.21 -15.65 -2.69
N ASN A 65 2.13 -15.72 -1.35
CA ASN A 65 1.00 -16.32 -0.65
C ASN A 65 -0.27 -15.47 -0.84
N ASN A 66 -1.32 -16.08 -1.41
CA ASN A 66 -2.57 -15.39 -1.79
C ASN A 66 -3.81 -16.00 -1.11
N GLN A 67 -3.62 -16.67 0.01
CA GLN A 67 -4.73 -17.28 0.76
C GLN A 67 -5.71 -16.21 1.25
N VAL A 68 -7.00 -16.54 1.17
CA VAL A 68 -8.10 -15.72 1.68
C VAL A 68 -8.84 -16.52 2.74
N LYS A 69 -9.00 -15.95 3.93
CA LYS A 69 -9.89 -16.45 4.99
C LYS A 69 -10.93 -15.39 5.27
N GLU A 70 -12.16 -15.82 5.41
CA GLU A 70 -13.29 -14.93 5.55
C GLU A 70 -14.14 -15.32 6.74
N GLU A 71 -14.51 -14.31 7.52
CA GLU A 71 -15.47 -14.40 8.61
C GLU A 71 -16.55 -13.34 8.36
N ILE A 72 -17.74 -13.78 7.93
CA ILE A 72 -18.86 -12.87 7.66
C ILE A 72 -19.74 -12.81 8.93
N ASP A 73 -20.03 -11.60 9.35
CA ASP A 73 -21.03 -11.29 10.36
C ASP A 73 -22.11 -10.41 9.74
N ALA A 74 -23.37 -10.85 9.81
CA ALA A 74 -24.52 -10.18 9.21
C ALA A 74 -24.75 -8.75 9.72
N CYS A 75 -24.21 -8.40 10.90
CA CYS A 75 -24.39 -7.10 11.53
C CYS A 75 -23.21 -6.17 11.35
N SER A 76 -21.97 -6.70 11.22
CA SER A 76 -20.73 -5.92 11.21
C SER A 76 -19.99 -5.93 9.87
N GLY A 77 -20.49 -6.67 8.86
CA GLY A 77 -19.83 -6.84 7.57
C GLY A 77 -18.93 -8.08 7.54
N ALA A 78 -17.72 -7.97 7.00
CA ALA A 78 -16.79 -9.09 6.90
C ALA A 78 -15.42 -8.75 7.47
N THR A 79 -14.82 -9.70 8.16
CA THR A 79 -13.38 -9.73 8.43
C THR A 79 -12.72 -10.61 7.38
N LEU A 80 -11.89 -10.01 6.53
CA LEU A 80 -11.12 -10.70 5.50
C LEU A 80 -9.66 -10.77 5.90
N THR A 81 -9.10 -11.97 6.05
CA THR A 81 -7.67 -12.18 6.28
C THR A 81 -7.03 -12.63 4.98
N ILE A 82 -6.13 -11.81 4.45
CA ILE A 82 -5.55 -11.94 3.11
C ILE A 82 -4.05 -12.17 3.22
N GLY A 83 -3.52 -13.14 2.48
CA GLY A 83 -2.10 -13.41 2.39
C GLY A 83 -1.31 -12.23 1.84
N ALA A 84 -0.07 -12.07 2.31
CA ALA A 84 0.76 -10.91 2.01
C ALA A 84 1.11 -10.77 0.52
N GLY A 85 1.13 -11.86 -0.23
CA GLY A 85 1.45 -11.90 -1.66
C GLY A 85 0.28 -11.60 -2.58
N GLU A 86 -0.97 -11.50 -2.07
CA GLU A 86 -2.14 -11.17 -2.88
C GLU A 86 -1.99 -9.80 -3.54
N ASN A 87 -2.43 -9.69 -4.81
CA ASN A 87 -2.44 -8.41 -5.50
C ASN A 87 -3.41 -7.44 -4.84
N TRP A 88 -2.96 -6.24 -4.56
CA TRP A 88 -3.76 -5.24 -3.87
C TRP A 88 -5.02 -4.84 -4.63
N ASP A 89 -4.91 -4.51 -5.92
CA ASP A 89 -6.07 -4.03 -6.69
C ASP A 89 -7.07 -5.14 -7.00
N ASP A 90 -6.60 -6.37 -7.21
CA ASP A 90 -7.48 -7.55 -7.37
C ASP A 90 -8.25 -7.82 -6.08
N PHE A 91 -7.61 -7.69 -4.92
CA PHE A 91 -8.29 -7.76 -3.63
C PHE A 91 -9.36 -6.69 -3.49
N VAL A 92 -9.04 -5.41 -3.74
CA VAL A 92 -10.02 -4.30 -3.69
C VAL A 92 -11.17 -4.54 -4.67
N ALA A 93 -10.88 -4.97 -5.91
CA ALA A 93 -11.91 -5.29 -6.90
C ALA A 93 -12.87 -6.37 -6.40
N SER A 94 -12.31 -7.46 -5.84
CA SER A 94 -13.09 -8.58 -5.32
C SER A 94 -14.04 -8.18 -4.18
N THR A 95 -13.62 -7.25 -3.31
CA THR A 95 -14.49 -6.74 -2.24
C THR A 95 -15.70 -6.00 -2.79
N ILE A 96 -15.51 -5.16 -3.81
CA ILE A 96 -16.58 -4.38 -4.46
C ILE A 96 -17.55 -5.30 -5.21
N GLU A 97 -17.04 -6.29 -5.93
CA GLU A 97 -17.88 -7.28 -6.65
C GLU A 97 -18.76 -8.07 -5.70
N ARG A 98 -18.30 -8.32 -4.51
CA ARG A 98 -19.00 -9.05 -3.44
C ARG A 98 -19.93 -8.19 -2.61
N GLY A 99 -20.08 -6.90 -2.94
CA GLY A 99 -21.01 -5.98 -2.29
C GLY A 99 -20.48 -5.38 -0.99
N PHE A 100 -19.17 -5.30 -0.84
CA PHE A 100 -18.52 -4.57 0.26
C PHE A 100 -18.11 -3.17 -0.17
N ALA A 101 -18.02 -2.27 0.80
CA ALA A 101 -17.70 -0.86 0.61
C ALA A 101 -16.63 -0.38 1.60
N GLY A 102 -15.90 0.68 1.22
CA GLY A 102 -14.92 1.39 2.02
C GLY A 102 -13.56 1.51 1.34
N MET A 103 -13.09 0.49 0.62
CA MET A 103 -11.76 0.49 0.02
C MET A 103 -11.72 0.94 -1.45
N GLU A 104 -12.84 1.32 -2.05
CA GLU A 104 -12.95 1.70 -3.46
C GLU A 104 -12.04 2.87 -3.87
N THR A 105 -11.75 3.80 -2.95
CA THR A 105 -10.82 4.92 -3.18
C THR A 105 -9.36 4.47 -3.28
N LEU A 106 -9.04 3.29 -2.76
CA LEU A 106 -7.69 2.70 -2.81
C LEU A 106 -7.47 1.81 -4.04
N SER A 107 -8.42 1.83 -4.99
CA SER A 107 -8.34 1.09 -6.26
C SER A 107 -7.14 1.52 -7.10
N GLY A 108 -6.57 0.57 -7.82
CA GLY A 108 -5.46 0.81 -8.75
C GLY A 108 -4.13 1.17 -8.09
N ILE A 109 -4.01 1.12 -6.75
CA ILE A 109 -2.70 1.23 -6.10
C ILE A 109 -1.94 -0.06 -6.41
N PRO A 110 -0.74 0.03 -7.02
CA PRO A 110 0.01 -1.17 -7.36
C PRO A 110 0.71 -1.76 -6.14
N GLY A 111 0.96 -3.06 -6.17
CA GLY A 111 1.67 -3.78 -5.11
C GLY A 111 0.89 -4.94 -4.54
N THR A 112 1.26 -5.39 -3.35
CA THR A 112 0.65 -6.53 -2.67
C THR A 112 0.05 -6.14 -1.32
N VAL A 113 -0.87 -6.95 -0.83
CA VAL A 113 -1.55 -6.76 0.45
C VAL A 113 -0.55 -6.65 1.61
N GLY A 114 0.51 -7.46 1.63
CA GLY A 114 1.53 -7.40 2.69
C GLY A 114 2.40 -6.14 2.66
N ALA A 115 2.51 -5.48 1.51
CA ALA A 115 3.23 -4.21 1.40
C ALA A 115 2.37 -3.00 1.84
N ALA A 116 1.05 -3.14 1.81
CA ALA A 116 0.11 -2.06 2.09
C ALA A 116 0.27 -1.43 3.48
N PRO A 117 0.37 -2.19 4.60
CA PRO A 117 0.53 -1.64 5.93
C PRO A 117 1.89 -1.00 6.17
N ILE A 118 2.95 -1.38 5.42
CA ILE A 118 4.32 -0.91 5.70
C ILE A 118 4.42 0.61 5.68
N GLN A 119 3.86 1.25 4.66
CA GLN A 119 3.82 2.70 4.56
C GLN A 119 2.41 3.28 4.65
N ASN A 120 1.46 2.51 5.20
CA ASN A 120 0.08 2.95 5.32
C ASN A 120 -0.41 3.56 4.00
N ILE A 121 -0.49 2.72 2.94
CA ILE A 121 -0.87 3.21 1.60
C ILE A 121 -2.19 3.98 1.66
N GLY A 122 -2.32 5.01 0.83
CA GLY A 122 -3.54 5.81 0.83
C GLY A 122 -3.69 6.63 -0.45
N ALA A 123 -4.94 6.87 -0.81
CA ALA A 123 -5.32 7.67 -1.96
C ALA A 123 -6.71 8.27 -1.74
N TYR A 124 -6.99 9.40 -2.39
CA TYR A 124 -8.30 10.04 -2.44
C TYR A 124 -8.98 10.23 -1.07
N GLY A 125 -8.18 10.54 -0.04
CA GLY A 125 -8.68 10.89 1.29
C GLY A 125 -8.73 9.75 2.30
N HIS A 126 -8.44 8.50 1.89
CA HIS A 126 -8.41 7.33 2.77
C HIS A 126 -7.03 6.68 2.83
N GLU A 127 -6.75 6.02 3.94
CA GLU A 127 -5.55 5.24 4.17
C GLU A 127 -5.91 3.80 4.58
N VAL A 128 -5.06 2.84 4.22
CA VAL A 128 -5.35 1.42 4.47
C VAL A 128 -5.49 1.08 5.96
N GLY A 129 -4.80 1.82 6.83
CA GLY A 129 -4.89 1.67 8.28
C GLY A 129 -6.30 1.85 8.84
N GLU A 130 -7.20 2.55 8.13
CA GLU A 130 -8.61 2.70 8.51
C GLU A 130 -9.38 1.36 8.49
N PHE A 131 -8.94 0.41 7.66
CA PHE A 131 -9.62 -0.87 7.42
C PHE A 131 -8.90 -2.05 8.07
N ILE A 132 -7.62 -1.90 8.42
CA ILE A 132 -6.81 -2.97 9.03
C ILE A 132 -7.21 -3.16 10.49
N THR A 133 -7.53 -4.40 10.88
CA THR A 133 -7.75 -4.79 12.28
C THR A 133 -6.53 -5.41 12.91
N ARG A 134 -5.78 -6.18 12.13
CA ARG A 134 -4.53 -6.82 12.59
C ARG A 134 -3.59 -7.08 11.43
N VAL A 135 -2.29 -7.12 11.73
CA VAL A 135 -1.22 -7.55 10.82
C VAL A 135 -0.44 -8.66 11.49
N ARG A 136 -0.38 -9.82 10.85
CA ARG A 136 0.38 -10.96 11.34
C ARG A 136 1.74 -11.00 10.64
N THR A 137 2.78 -11.17 11.42
CA THR A 137 4.17 -11.07 10.97
C THR A 137 5.05 -12.16 11.55
N TYR A 138 6.21 -12.37 10.93
CA TYR A 138 7.34 -13.05 11.53
C TYR A 138 8.37 -12.00 12.01
N ASP A 139 8.66 -11.99 13.32
CA ASP A 139 9.71 -11.16 13.93
C ASP A 139 11.07 -11.86 13.73
N ARG A 140 11.87 -11.36 12.81
CA ARG A 140 13.17 -11.93 12.47
C ARG A 140 14.20 -11.84 13.61
N GLN A 141 14.08 -10.86 14.50
CA GLN A 141 14.98 -10.69 15.64
C GLN A 141 14.68 -11.73 16.72
N LYS A 142 13.41 -11.98 16.98
CA LYS A 142 12.99 -12.93 18.00
C LYS A 142 12.75 -14.34 17.47
N LYS A 143 12.67 -14.51 16.15
CA LYS A 143 12.34 -15.76 15.45
C LYS A 143 10.98 -16.35 15.90
N GLU A 144 9.99 -15.49 16.02
CA GLU A 144 8.64 -15.85 16.44
C GLU A 144 7.57 -15.16 15.63
N LEU A 145 6.37 -15.73 15.64
CA LEU A 145 5.19 -15.08 15.08
C LEU A 145 4.75 -13.95 16.00
N LYS A 146 4.45 -12.78 15.43
CA LYS A 146 3.88 -11.65 16.14
C LYS A 146 2.68 -11.10 15.38
N THR A 147 1.57 -10.92 16.09
CA THR A 147 0.37 -10.26 15.58
C THR A 147 0.28 -8.86 16.19
N PHE A 148 0.10 -7.87 15.33
CA PHE A 148 -0.14 -6.49 15.73
C PHE A 148 -1.62 -6.18 15.58
N THR A 149 -2.22 -5.56 16.58
CA THR A 149 -3.51 -4.88 16.48
C THR A 149 -3.35 -3.60 15.68
N ASN A 150 -4.45 -2.99 15.24
CA ASN A 150 -4.40 -1.71 14.52
C ASN A 150 -3.61 -0.64 15.28
N SER A 151 -3.87 -0.48 16.58
CA SER A 151 -3.17 0.50 17.43
C SER A 151 -1.67 0.23 17.60
N GLU A 152 -1.25 -1.03 17.60
CA GLU A 152 0.16 -1.41 17.69
C GLU A 152 0.90 -1.24 16.36
N CYS A 153 0.17 -1.14 15.23
CA CYS A 153 0.77 -0.83 13.94
C CYS A 153 1.28 0.62 13.83
N ASP A 154 0.88 1.51 14.73
CA ASP A 154 1.29 2.92 14.80
C ASP A 154 1.16 3.63 13.44
N PHE A 155 -0.01 3.45 12.80
CA PHE A 155 -0.28 4.04 11.50
C PHE A 155 -0.33 5.56 11.56
N SER A 156 0.41 6.18 10.65
CA SER A 156 0.39 7.62 10.41
C SER A 156 0.64 7.90 8.92
N TYR A 157 0.65 9.16 8.52
CA TYR A 157 0.83 9.52 7.12
C TYR A 157 2.10 8.91 6.52
N ARG A 158 1.94 7.95 5.63
CA ARG A 158 3.00 7.18 4.96
C ARG A 158 3.97 6.51 5.93
N ASN A 159 3.50 6.10 7.11
CA ASN A 159 4.32 5.47 8.13
C ASN A 159 3.57 4.41 8.94
N SER A 160 4.34 3.49 9.53
CA SER A 160 3.91 2.46 10.47
C SER A 160 5.10 1.93 11.26
N ILE A 161 4.86 1.09 12.27
CA ILE A 161 5.91 0.36 13.00
C ILE A 161 6.79 -0.48 12.05
N PHE A 162 6.22 -1.02 10.96
CA PHE A 162 6.95 -1.85 10.00
C PHE A 162 7.96 -1.02 9.18
N LYS A 163 7.72 0.27 9.00
CA LYS A 163 8.63 1.20 8.34
C LYS A 163 9.66 1.78 9.31
N THR A 164 9.29 2.01 10.57
CA THR A 164 10.22 2.54 11.58
C THR A 164 11.22 1.48 12.09
N GLU A 165 10.87 0.19 11.97
CA GLU A 165 11.76 -0.94 12.26
C GLU A 165 12.07 -1.76 10.99
N PRO A 166 12.82 -1.20 10.03
CA PRO A 166 13.00 -1.79 8.71
C PRO A 166 13.69 -3.15 8.80
N GLY A 167 13.13 -4.13 8.06
CA GLY A 167 13.70 -5.46 7.95
C GLY A 167 13.50 -6.37 9.17
N ARG A 168 12.85 -5.90 10.24
CA ARG A 168 12.55 -6.72 11.41
C ARG A 168 11.32 -7.61 11.18
N TYR A 169 10.21 -7.00 10.79
CA TYR A 169 8.94 -7.70 10.64
C TYR A 169 8.67 -8.06 9.19
N VAL A 170 8.39 -9.32 8.92
CA VAL A 170 7.94 -9.79 7.60
C VAL A 170 6.45 -10.08 7.68
N VAL A 171 5.65 -9.35 6.92
CA VAL A 171 4.19 -9.51 6.89
C VAL A 171 3.82 -10.84 6.25
N LEU A 172 2.96 -11.60 6.92
CA LEU A 172 2.46 -12.92 6.47
C LEU A 172 1.02 -12.83 5.95
N ASP A 173 0.18 -12.14 6.69
CA ASP A 173 -1.20 -11.82 6.30
C ASP A 173 -1.70 -10.54 7.00
N VAL A 174 -2.76 -9.97 6.41
CA VAL A 174 -3.42 -8.76 6.91
C VAL A 174 -4.91 -9.02 7.03
N ALA A 175 -5.50 -8.68 8.17
CA ALA A 175 -6.94 -8.77 8.39
C ALA A 175 -7.59 -7.39 8.27
N PHE A 176 -8.62 -7.34 7.45
CA PHE A 176 -9.40 -6.13 7.16
C PHE A 176 -10.83 -6.28 7.69
N GLN A 177 -11.36 -5.24 8.31
CA GLN A 177 -12.78 -5.11 8.58
C GLN A 177 -13.40 -4.23 7.50
N ILE A 178 -14.35 -4.78 6.76
CA ILE A 178 -15.07 -4.07 5.70
C ILE A 178 -16.57 -4.20 5.90
N ARG A 179 -17.30 -3.13 5.58
CA ARG A 179 -18.75 -3.12 5.74
C ARG A 179 -19.46 -3.61 4.48
N GLN A 180 -20.60 -4.24 4.64
CA GLN A 180 -21.50 -4.52 3.53
C GLN A 180 -22.19 -3.24 3.08
N GLY A 181 -22.28 -3.00 1.77
CA GLY A 181 -22.96 -1.82 1.21
C GLY A 181 -22.55 -1.52 -0.22
N GLU A 182 -23.43 -0.75 -0.88
CA GLU A 182 -23.26 -0.34 -2.27
C GLU A 182 -22.82 1.13 -2.43
N MET A 183 -22.78 1.88 -1.31
CA MET A 183 -22.41 3.29 -1.29
C MET A 183 -21.09 3.49 -0.57
N SER A 184 -20.24 4.35 -1.12
CA SER A 184 -18.94 4.73 -0.57
C SER A 184 -19.04 5.36 0.81
N GLU A 185 -17.93 5.56 1.50
CA GLU A 185 -17.84 6.59 2.52
C GLU A 185 -18.00 8.00 1.90
N PRO A 186 -18.26 9.06 2.70
CA PRO A 186 -18.34 10.41 2.18
C PRO A 186 -17.07 10.79 1.43
N ILE A 187 -17.22 11.25 0.18
CA ILE A 187 -16.09 11.66 -0.67
C ILE A 187 -15.55 13.01 -0.22
N THR A 188 -14.36 13.03 0.35
CA THR A 188 -13.72 14.24 0.87
C THR A 188 -12.67 14.83 -0.07
N TYR A 189 -12.28 14.10 -1.12
CA TYR A 189 -11.24 14.51 -2.06
C TYR A 189 -11.85 15.27 -3.24
N ALA A 190 -11.52 16.56 -3.36
CA ALA A 190 -12.19 17.48 -4.29
C ALA A 190 -12.13 17.03 -5.77
N GLU A 191 -10.96 16.56 -6.25
CA GLU A 191 -10.83 16.09 -7.63
C GLU A 191 -11.76 14.89 -7.93
N LEU A 192 -11.87 13.97 -6.97
CA LEU A 192 -12.75 12.81 -7.08
C LEU A 192 -14.22 13.22 -7.05
N ALA A 193 -14.62 14.11 -6.13
CA ALA A 193 -15.99 14.64 -6.05
C ALA A 193 -16.38 15.34 -7.34
N THR A 194 -15.52 16.22 -7.86
CA THR A 194 -15.73 16.92 -9.15
C THR A 194 -15.93 15.93 -10.30
N LYS A 195 -15.07 14.92 -10.38
CA LYS A 195 -15.14 13.91 -11.47
C LYS A 195 -16.38 13.02 -11.37
N LEU A 196 -16.86 12.76 -10.15
CA LEU A 196 -18.10 12.04 -9.88
C LEU A 196 -19.35 12.88 -10.14
N GLY A 197 -19.22 14.21 -10.20
CA GLY A 197 -20.34 15.16 -10.35
C GLY A 197 -21.16 15.31 -9.08
N ILE A 198 -20.53 15.23 -7.89
CA ILE A 198 -21.16 15.33 -6.57
C ILE A 198 -20.49 16.41 -5.72
N GLU A 199 -21.16 16.83 -4.66
CA GLU A 199 -20.58 17.75 -3.66
C GLU A 199 -19.64 16.99 -2.71
N ILE A 200 -18.64 17.74 -2.15
CA ILE A 200 -17.75 17.19 -1.12
C ILE A 200 -18.59 16.78 0.09
N GLY A 201 -18.38 15.55 0.57
CA GLY A 201 -19.13 14.97 1.70
C GLY A 201 -20.30 14.08 1.27
N GLU A 202 -20.66 14.08 0.00
CA GLU A 202 -21.66 13.15 -0.52
C GLU A 202 -21.08 11.75 -0.75
N ARG A 203 -21.96 10.76 -0.89
CA ARG A 203 -21.64 9.36 -1.16
C ARG A 203 -22.00 9.01 -2.59
N ALA A 204 -21.24 8.10 -3.20
CA ALA A 204 -21.51 7.60 -4.53
C ALA A 204 -21.50 6.05 -4.55
N PRO A 205 -22.10 5.40 -5.56
CA PRO A 205 -22.01 3.96 -5.71
C PRO A 205 -20.55 3.49 -5.80
N VAL A 206 -20.17 2.49 -4.99
CA VAL A 206 -18.77 2.01 -4.87
C VAL A 206 -18.17 1.64 -6.21
N LYS A 207 -18.94 1.00 -7.12
CA LYS A 207 -18.49 0.66 -8.47
C LYS A 207 -18.11 1.92 -9.27
N LYS A 208 -18.94 2.97 -9.16
CA LYS A 208 -18.69 4.24 -9.84
C LYS A 208 -17.48 4.96 -9.29
N VAL A 209 -17.29 4.91 -7.97
CA VAL A 209 -16.08 5.46 -7.33
C VAL A 209 -14.84 4.74 -7.86
N ARG A 210 -14.82 3.39 -7.85
CA ARG A 210 -13.69 2.62 -8.40
C ARG A 210 -13.39 2.98 -9.86
N GLU A 211 -14.42 2.98 -10.74
CA GLU A 211 -14.24 3.35 -12.15
C GLU A 211 -13.61 4.74 -12.28
N THR A 212 -14.12 5.71 -11.53
CA THR A 212 -13.63 7.10 -11.57
C THR A 212 -12.19 7.21 -11.05
N VAL A 213 -11.86 6.48 -9.97
CA VAL A 213 -10.50 6.42 -9.43
C VAL A 213 -9.54 5.82 -10.45
N LEU A 214 -9.91 4.71 -11.09
CA LEU A 214 -9.07 4.10 -12.13
C LEU A 214 -8.87 5.04 -13.32
N GLU A 215 -9.91 5.75 -13.76
CA GLU A 215 -9.81 6.76 -14.82
C GLU A 215 -8.82 7.88 -14.44
N LEU A 216 -8.96 8.44 -13.23
CA LEU A 216 -8.07 9.50 -12.74
C LEU A 216 -6.61 9.04 -12.62
N ARG A 217 -6.41 7.81 -12.15
CA ARG A 217 -5.08 7.21 -12.03
C ARG A 217 -4.47 6.90 -13.39
N GLY A 218 -5.27 6.37 -14.32
CA GLY A 218 -4.85 6.08 -15.69
C GLY A 218 -4.39 7.34 -16.41
N ALA A 219 -5.16 8.44 -16.30
CA ALA A 219 -4.81 9.73 -16.89
C ALA A 219 -3.48 10.32 -16.35
N LYS A 220 -3.01 9.85 -15.20
CA LYS A 220 -1.74 10.27 -14.55
C LYS A 220 -0.61 9.26 -14.73
N GLY A 221 -0.77 8.21 -15.55
CA GLY A 221 0.20 7.11 -15.69
C GLY A 221 0.44 6.30 -14.42
N MET A 222 -0.53 6.27 -13.48
CA MET A 222 -0.42 5.60 -12.18
C MET A 222 -1.00 4.19 -12.15
N LEU A 223 -1.51 3.70 -13.27
CA LEU A 223 -1.91 2.30 -13.44
C LEU A 223 -0.82 1.57 -14.22
N LEU A 224 -0.19 0.60 -13.57
CA LEU A 224 0.89 -0.15 -14.21
C LEU A 224 0.35 -0.95 -15.40
N SER A 225 1.01 -0.80 -16.54
CA SER A 225 0.75 -1.55 -17.76
C SER A 225 2.06 -2.09 -18.33
N PRO A 226 2.13 -3.38 -18.66
CA PRO A 226 3.35 -3.96 -19.23
C PRO A 226 3.67 -3.42 -20.63
N THR A 227 2.69 -2.81 -21.31
CA THR A 227 2.81 -2.29 -22.68
C THR A 227 2.98 -0.78 -22.73
N ASP A 228 2.75 -0.08 -21.63
CA ASP A 228 2.86 1.38 -21.55
C ASP A 228 4.01 1.77 -20.61
N LYS A 229 5.14 2.18 -21.21
CA LYS A 229 6.34 2.58 -20.47
C LYS A 229 6.14 3.83 -19.61
N ASP A 230 5.20 4.71 -19.97
CA ASP A 230 4.89 5.91 -19.19
C ASP A 230 4.23 5.57 -17.85
N SER A 231 3.71 4.34 -17.72
CA SER A 231 3.18 3.81 -16.46
C SER A 231 4.25 3.17 -15.54
N TRP A 232 5.48 2.94 -16.04
CA TRP A 232 6.56 2.31 -15.27
C TRP A 232 7.08 3.26 -14.19
N SER A 233 6.57 3.12 -13.00
CA SER A 233 6.74 4.09 -11.94
C SER A 233 6.80 3.39 -10.58
N ALA A 234 7.49 4.00 -9.62
CA ALA A 234 7.43 3.65 -8.20
C ALA A 234 6.46 4.56 -7.42
N GLY A 235 5.57 5.28 -8.12
CA GLY A 235 4.68 6.28 -7.54
C GLY A 235 5.39 7.59 -7.22
N SER A 236 4.80 8.40 -6.34
CA SER A 236 5.40 9.67 -5.92
C SER A 236 6.70 9.41 -5.17
N PHE A 237 7.82 9.90 -5.71
CA PHE A 237 9.14 9.70 -5.12
C PHE A 237 9.27 10.41 -3.77
N PHE A 238 8.73 11.61 -3.66
CA PHE A 238 8.72 12.37 -2.41
C PHE A 238 7.34 12.32 -1.74
N THR A 239 7.34 12.15 -0.43
CA THR A 239 6.14 12.35 0.39
C THR A 239 5.86 13.84 0.58
N ASN A 240 4.61 14.19 0.74
CA ASN A 240 4.22 15.56 1.06
C ASN A 240 4.82 15.96 2.42
N PRO A 241 5.62 17.03 2.52
CA PRO A 241 6.23 17.41 3.78
C PRO A 241 5.20 17.97 4.76
N ILE A 242 5.37 17.63 6.03
CA ILE A 242 4.65 18.23 7.15
C ILE A 242 5.62 19.19 7.84
N VAL A 243 5.23 20.46 7.93
CA VAL A 243 6.08 21.55 8.41
C VAL A 243 5.36 22.39 9.47
N SER A 244 6.11 23.16 10.25
CA SER A 244 5.50 24.12 11.17
C SER A 244 4.70 25.19 10.44
N LYS A 245 3.72 25.83 11.12
CA LYS A 245 2.95 26.95 10.56
C LYS A 245 3.85 28.08 10.08
N ASP A 246 4.93 28.37 10.78
CA ASP A 246 5.86 29.45 10.44
C ASP A 246 6.57 29.18 9.12
N VAL A 247 7.00 27.93 8.88
CA VAL A 247 7.57 27.51 7.60
C VAL A 247 6.52 27.54 6.51
N ALA A 248 5.31 27.02 6.77
CA ALA A 248 4.22 27.03 5.79
C ALA A 248 3.83 28.47 5.37
N ASN A 249 3.88 29.44 6.29
CA ASN A 249 3.55 30.84 6.01
C ASN A 249 4.61 31.54 5.12
N GLN A 250 5.81 30.99 5.01
CA GLN A 250 6.86 31.51 4.12
C GLN A 250 6.72 31.01 2.69
N LEU A 251 5.88 29.99 2.44
CA LEU A 251 5.60 29.51 1.10
C LEU A 251 4.74 30.52 0.32
N PRO A 252 4.82 30.55 -1.03
CA PRO A 252 3.92 31.33 -1.86
C PRO A 252 2.45 31.12 -1.52
N ALA A 253 1.60 32.12 -1.73
CA ALA A 253 0.19 32.05 -1.36
C ALA A 253 -0.56 30.90 -2.04
N GLU A 254 -0.15 30.54 -3.25
CA GLU A 254 -0.72 29.50 -4.11
C GLU A 254 -0.32 28.08 -3.66
N ALA A 255 0.68 27.95 -2.76
CA ALA A 255 1.11 26.65 -2.28
C ALA A 255 -0.03 25.92 -1.55
N PRO A 256 -0.36 24.68 -1.89
CA PRO A 256 -1.37 23.90 -1.20
C PRO A 256 -1.02 23.71 0.28
N ARG A 257 -1.98 23.91 1.16
CA ARG A 257 -1.81 23.80 2.62
C ARG A 257 -2.96 22.99 3.22
N TRP A 258 -2.61 21.95 3.95
CA TRP A 258 -3.58 21.13 4.68
C TRP A 258 -3.20 21.08 6.15
N PRO A 259 -3.99 21.68 7.06
CA PRO A 259 -3.75 21.58 8.49
C PRO A 259 -3.77 20.12 8.95
N THR A 260 -2.86 19.78 9.86
CA THR A 260 -2.83 18.48 10.54
C THR A 260 -3.40 18.59 11.94
N SER A 261 -3.80 17.46 12.54
CA SER A 261 -4.43 17.42 13.87
C SER A 261 -3.50 17.89 15.00
N ASP A 262 -2.19 17.79 14.81
CA ASP A 262 -1.15 18.24 15.74
C ASP A 262 -0.76 19.73 15.55
N GLY A 263 -1.51 20.44 14.69
CA GLY A 263 -1.33 21.87 14.46
C GLY A 263 -0.20 22.24 13.49
N GLN A 264 0.40 21.25 12.81
CA GLN A 264 1.32 21.47 11.71
C GLN A 264 0.57 21.69 10.38
N VAL A 265 1.29 21.82 9.29
CA VAL A 265 0.73 21.99 7.94
C VAL A 265 1.43 21.03 6.98
N LYS A 266 0.65 20.19 6.33
CA LYS A 266 1.11 19.39 5.19
C LYS A 266 1.03 20.24 3.92
N THR A 267 2.05 20.19 3.07
CA THR A 267 2.05 20.83 1.74
C THR A 267 2.41 19.84 0.65
N SER A 268 2.25 20.23 -0.62
CA SER A 268 2.48 19.33 -1.75
C SER A 268 3.94 19.31 -2.18
N ALA A 269 4.59 18.15 -2.09
CA ALA A 269 5.93 17.95 -2.64
C ALA A 269 5.95 18.17 -4.16
N ALA A 270 4.94 17.66 -4.88
CA ALA A 270 4.85 17.83 -6.32
C ALA A 270 4.77 19.31 -6.72
N TRP A 271 3.95 20.10 -6.01
CA TRP A 271 3.84 21.55 -6.25
C TRP A 271 5.15 22.29 -5.99
N LEU A 272 5.90 21.89 -4.95
CA LEU A 272 7.17 22.51 -4.59
C LEU A 272 8.29 22.22 -5.60
N ILE A 273 8.17 21.15 -6.40
CA ILE A 273 9.16 20.71 -7.38
C ILE A 273 8.90 21.33 -8.76
N GLN A 274 7.64 21.61 -9.09
CA GLN A 274 7.24 22.27 -10.34
C GLN A 274 7.68 23.74 -10.38
#